data_0bd2661fc3950a355f64511f77fa18cc
#
_entry.id   0bd2661fc3950a355f64511f77fa18cc
#
_cell.length_a   1.000
_cell.length_b   1.000
_cell.length_c   1.000
_cell.angle_alpha   90.00
_cell.angle_beta   90.00
_cell.angle_gamma   90.00
#
_symmetry.space_group_name_H-M   'P 1'
#
loop_
_entity.id
_entity.type
_entity.pdbx_description
1 polymer ?
#
loop_
_entity_poly.entity_id
_entity_poly.type
_entity_poly.pdbx_seq_one_letter_code
_entity_poly.pdbx_strand_id
1 'polypeptide(L)'
;MKLALTWDYEMYFGRETGSVENCMLLPTQRILDIANRYAVKNTFFTDVGYLSRSKELQVEKGNTDKIIEQIKHWDSLGHETGLHIHPHWEDTEFIQGQWKMDVTRYKLSDFSKVQANSIAKKYAQLLKNLVANEIKSFRAGGWCIQPFDFFKTALKSESIEIDSSVFFGGKNTQHPYQYDFTNSPFQDSWRFSKEAHMMDPQGEFVEYPIFSMYYSPIFFWKLFLLGRVNPKDHKPIGNGLPAEGGGTKYELLTRGKLLCVSMDGFFASKLECALQKAKKHNFEKLVFIGHPKACTNYSIKKLEEFVARNHKEVEFSCLKDLF
;
A
#
# COMPACT_ATOMS: atom_id res chain seq x y z
N MET A 1 -22.18 -4.69 -0.70
CA MET A 1 -20.78 -4.82 -0.28
C MET A 1 -19.98 -3.71 -0.92
N LYS A 2 -19.22 -2.96 -0.13
CA LYS A 2 -18.28 -1.96 -0.60
C LYS A 2 -16.88 -2.58 -0.69
N LEU A 3 -16.11 -2.22 -1.73
CA LEU A 3 -14.74 -2.69 -1.94
C LEU A 3 -13.83 -1.50 -2.25
N ALA A 4 -12.78 -1.30 -1.44
CA ALA A 4 -11.71 -0.38 -1.73
C ALA A 4 -10.53 -1.09 -2.41
N LEU A 5 -10.19 -0.65 -3.62
CA LEU A 5 -8.94 -0.99 -4.28
C LEU A 5 -7.90 0.04 -3.87
N THR A 6 -6.91 -0.38 -3.08
CA THR A 6 -5.92 0.52 -2.50
C THR A 6 -4.53 0.24 -3.07
N TRP A 7 -3.77 1.29 -3.33
CA TRP A 7 -2.49 1.23 -4.01
C TRP A 7 -1.43 1.97 -3.22
N ASP A 8 -0.33 1.30 -2.86
CA ASP A 8 0.83 1.94 -2.26
C ASP A 8 1.69 2.51 -3.39
N TYR A 9 1.57 3.82 -3.60
CA TYR A 9 2.21 4.58 -4.66
C TYR A 9 3.62 4.99 -4.21
N GLU A 10 4.61 4.14 -4.51
CA GLU A 10 5.95 4.20 -3.96
C GLU A 10 7.02 3.58 -4.88
N MET A 11 8.28 3.92 -4.65
CA MET A 11 9.45 3.32 -5.30
C MET A 11 9.85 1.99 -4.65
N TYR A 12 10.78 1.26 -5.25
CA TYR A 12 11.47 0.16 -4.56
C TYR A 12 12.51 0.69 -3.57
N PHE A 13 12.77 -0.07 -2.51
CA PHE A 13 13.71 0.29 -1.42
C PHE A 13 14.91 -0.65 -1.32
N GLY A 14 15.22 -1.40 -2.38
CA GLY A 14 16.41 -2.24 -2.48
C GLY A 14 17.61 -1.49 -3.05
N ARG A 15 18.58 -2.24 -3.54
CA ARG A 15 19.80 -1.67 -4.16
C ARG A 15 19.52 -0.77 -5.36
N GLU A 16 18.44 -1.04 -6.06
CA GLU A 16 17.97 -0.28 -7.22
C GLU A 16 16.53 0.15 -6.96
N THR A 17 16.30 1.45 -6.89
CA THR A 17 14.96 2.00 -6.63
C THR A 17 14.05 1.91 -7.85
N GLY A 18 14.62 1.69 -9.03
CA GLY A 18 13.93 1.79 -10.30
C GLY A 18 13.72 3.24 -10.74
N SER A 19 13.03 3.42 -11.84
CA SER A 19 12.63 4.74 -12.36
C SER A 19 11.22 5.11 -11.90
N VAL A 20 10.99 6.39 -11.65
CA VAL A 20 9.65 6.94 -11.38
C VAL A 20 8.67 6.57 -12.49
N GLU A 21 9.12 6.63 -13.74
CA GLU A 21 8.29 6.27 -14.91
C GLU A 21 7.72 4.86 -14.81
N ASN A 22 8.59 3.86 -14.55
CA ASN A 22 8.17 2.45 -14.57
C ASN A 22 7.59 1.96 -13.23
N CYS A 23 8.01 2.56 -12.10
CA CYS A 23 7.55 2.12 -10.80
C CYS A 23 6.24 2.81 -10.37
N MET A 24 6.02 4.04 -10.81
CA MET A 24 4.92 4.87 -10.34
C MET A 24 4.01 5.30 -11.50
N LEU A 25 4.50 6.08 -12.47
CA LEU A 25 3.66 6.78 -13.44
C LEU A 25 2.93 5.84 -14.41
N LEU A 26 3.66 5.04 -15.14
CA LEU A 26 3.11 4.18 -16.19
C LEU A 26 2.12 3.12 -15.65
N PRO A 27 2.43 2.36 -14.60
CA PRO A 27 1.47 1.39 -14.08
C PRO A 27 0.24 2.06 -13.45
N THR A 28 0.40 3.21 -12.78
CA THR A 28 -0.73 3.97 -12.23
C THR A 28 -1.65 4.50 -13.32
N GLN A 29 -1.10 5.00 -14.43
CA GLN A 29 -1.94 5.42 -15.56
C GLN A 29 -2.81 4.28 -16.07
N ARG A 30 -2.27 3.06 -16.20
CA ARG A 30 -3.04 1.89 -16.62
C ARG A 30 -4.15 1.51 -15.61
N ILE A 31 -3.91 1.71 -14.31
CA ILE A 31 -4.92 1.52 -13.26
C ILE A 31 -6.02 2.57 -13.41
N LEU A 32 -5.67 3.84 -13.63
CA LEU A 32 -6.61 4.93 -13.84
C LEU A 32 -7.45 4.73 -15.11
N ASP A 33 -6.86 4.21 -16.18
CA ASP A 33 -7.58 3.89 -17.43
C ASP A 33 -8.68 2.84 -17.20
N ILE A 34 -8.41 1.81 -16.37
CA ILE A 34 -9.40 0.82 -15.96
C ILE A 34 -10.48 1.50 -15.10
N ALA A 35 -10.06 2.28 -14.11
CA ALA A 35 -10.97 2.96 -13.21
C ALA A 35 -11.96 3.88 -13.96
N ASN A 36 -11.45 4.67 -14.92
CA ASN A 36 -12.26 5.55 -15.75
C ASN A 36 -13.22 4.76 -16.65
N ARG A 37 -12.77 3.66 -17.24
CA ARG A 37 -13.60 2.83 -18.15
C ARG A 37 -14.82 2.26 -17.45
N TYR A 38 -14.70 1.87 -16.19
CA TYR A 38 -15.77 1.23 -15.42
C TYR A 38 -16.40 2.15 -14.36
N ALA A 39 -16.01 3.44 -14.33
CA ALA A 39 -16.46 4.43 -13.36
C ALA A 39 -16.26 3.99 -11.89
N VAL A 40 -15.16 3.30 -11.59
CA VAL A 40 -14.81 2.86 -10.24
C VAL A 40 -13.78 3.79 -9.59
N LYS A 41 -13.77 3.84 -8.26
CA LYS A 41 -12.84 4.67 -7.50
C LYS A 41 -11.72 3.82 -6.87
N ASN A 42 -10.58 4.44 -6.66
CA ASN A 42 -9.41 3.86 -6.01
C ASN A 42 -8.91 4.78 -4.90
N THR A 43 -8.14 4.21 -3.97
CA THR A 43 -7.37 4.97 -2.97
C THR A 43 -5.88 4.78 -3.25
N PHE A 44 -5.14 5.87 -3.39
CA PHE A 44 -3.69 5.86 -3.59
C PHE A 44 -2.99 6.35 -2.32
N PHE A 45 -2.35 5.44 -1.61
CA PHE A 45 -1.48 5.73 -0.48
C PHE A 45 -0.12 6.22 -0.99
N THR A 46 0.08 7.52 -0.93
CA THR A 46 1.24 8.19 -1.54
C THR A 46 2.42 8.23 -0.58
N ASP A 47 3.56 7.64 -0.97
CA ASP A 47 4.82 7.78 -0.25
C ASP A 47 5.39 9.18 -0.44
N VAL A 48 5.15 10.01 0.57
CA VAL A 48 5.54 11.43 0.56
C VAL A 48 7.03 11.61 0.83
N GLY A 49 7.69 10.59 1.38
CA GLY A 49 9.10 10.64 1.71
C GLY A 49 9.98 10.95 0.51
N TYR A 50 9.71 10.32 -0.64
CA TYR A 50 10.40 10.62 -1.89
C TYR A 50 10.29 12.10 -2.26
N LEU A 51 9.09 12.69 -2.22
CA LEU A 51 8.86 14.09 -2.57
C LEU A 51 9.56 15.05 -1.58
N SER A 52 9.46 14.74 -0.28
CA SER A 52 10.12 15.51 0.78
C SER A 52 11.63 15.51 0.60
N ARG A 53 12.21 14.32 0.43
CA ARG A 53 13.66 14.17 0.34
C ARG A 53 14.24 14.75 -0.94
N SER A 54 13.56 14.57 -2.07
CA SER A 54 13.95 15.17 -3.35
C SER A 54 13.99 16.71 -3.26
N LYS A 55 13.00 17.30 -2.59
CA LYS A 55 12.94 18.76 -2.38
C LYS A 55 14.05 19.24 -1.45
N GLU A 56 14.32 18.56 -0.35
CA GLU A 56 15.38 18.90 0.60
C GLU A 56 16.77 18.87 -0.06
N LEU A 57 17.05 17.85 -0.85
CA LEU A 57 18.33 17.67 -1.54
C LEU A 57 18.39 18.42 -2.88
N GLN A 58 17.30 19.05 -3.33
CA GLN A 58 17.17 19.75 -4.61
C GLN A 58 17.52 18.87 -5.82
N VAL A 59 17.10 17.60 -5.79
CA VAL A 59 17.32 16.60 -6.84
C VAL A 59 16.01 16.12 -7.44
N GLU A 60 16.08 15.45 -8.59
CA GLU A 60 14.94 14.75 -9.21
C GLU A 60 13.71 15.65 -9.52
N LYS A 61 13.91 16.98 -9.69
CA LYS A 61 12.80 17.93 -9.88
C LYS A 61 11.84 17.52 -10.99
N GLY A 62 12.34 17.09 -12.15
CA GLY A 62 11.47 16.67 -13.25
C GLY A 62 10.62 15.44 -12.92
N ASN A 63 11.12 14.54 -12.10
CA ASN A 63 10.38 13.37 -11.63
C ASN A 63 9.34 13.74 -10.56
N THR A 64 9.71 14.63 -9.62
CA THR A 64 8.74 15.13 -8.62
C THR A 64 7.60 15.91 -9.25
N ASP A 65 7.87 16.73 -10.26
CA ASP A 65 6.83 17.48 -10.98
C ASP A 65 5.82 16.53 -11.64
N LYS A 66 6.30 15.48 -12.33
CA LYS A 66 5.41 14.46 -12.93
C LYS A 66 4.57 13.68 -11.91
N ILE A 67 5.16 13.33 -10.76
CA ILE A 67 4.44 12.67 -9.66
C ILE A 67 3.32 13.59 -9.16
N ILE A 68 3.62 14.88 -8.92
CA ILE A 68 2.65 15.87 -8.46
C ILE A 68 1.52 16.05 -9.48
N GLU A 69 1.84 16.11 -10.78
CA GLU A 69 0.83 16.16 -11.84
C GLU A 69 -0.10 14.94 -11.82
N GLN A 70 0.45 13.74 -11.67
CA GLN A 70 -0.34 12.52 -11.62
C GLN A 70 -1.22 12.49 -10.35
N ILE A 71 -0.70 12.93 -9.18
CA ILE A 71 -1.48 13.05 -7.94
C ILE A 71 -2.67 13.99 -8.14
N LYS A 72 -2.43 15.19 -8.68
CA LYS A 72 -3.50 16.16 -8.97
C LYS A 72 -4.51 15.62 -9.98
N HIS A 73 -4.05 14.85 -10.96
CA HIS A 73 -4.92 14.24 -11.96
C HIS A 73 -5.91 13.26 -11.32
N TRP A 74 -5.45 12.27 -10.55
CA TRP A 74 -6.38 11.33 -9.92
C TRP A 74 -7.26 11.98 -8.85
N ASP A 75 -6.74 13.00 -8.12
CA ASP A 75 -7.53 13.76 -7.16
C ASP A 75 -8.70 14.49 -7.86
N SER A 76 -8.45 15.09 -9.04
CA SER A 76 -9.48 15.76 -9.86
C SER A 76 -10.53 14.79 -10.41
N LEU A 77 -10.18 13.52 -10.59
CA LEU A 77 -11.09 12.44 -10.99
C LEU A 77 -11.90 11.88 -9.81
N GLY A 78 -11.68 12.37 -8.58
CA GLY A 78 -12.38 11.96 -7.37
C GLY A 78 -11.89 10.61 -6.82
N HIS A 79 -10.66 10.20 -7.13
CA HIS A 79 -9.96 9.14 -6.39
C HIS A 79 -9.46 9.69 -5.06
N GLU A 80 -9.28 8.83 -4.08
CA GLU A 80 -8.73 9.23 -2.79
C GLU A 80 -7.20 9.21 -2.81
N THR A 81 -6.61 10.25 -2.21
CA THR A 81 -5.20 10.29 -1.85
C THR A 81 -5.07 10.02 -0.34
N GLY A 82 -4.41 8.93 0.03
CA GLY A 82 -4.07 8.59 1.41
C GLY A 82 -2.60 8.87 1.72
N LEU A 83 -2.29 9.07 2.98
CA LEU A 83 -0.93 9.27 3.46
C LEU A 83 -0.21 7.91 3.61
N HIS A 84 0.95 7.76 2.97
CA HIS A 84 1.86 6.64 3.16
C HIS A 84 3.19 7.13 3.69
N ILE A 85 3.73 6.50 4.74
CA ILE A 85 4.96 6.95 5.37
C ILE A 85 5.99 5.84 5.39
N HIS A 86 7.09 6.08 4.68
CA HIS A 86 8.36 5.38 4.81
C HIS A 86 9.39 6.31 5.43
N PRO A 87 9.58 6.30 6.76
CA PRO A 87 10.41 7.32 7.43
C PRO A 87 11.91 7.18 7.13
N HIS A 88 12.36 6.05 6.60
CA HIS A 88 13.75 5.86 6.16
C HIS A 88 14.19 6.85 5.06
N TRP A 89 13.26 7.53 4.38
CA TRP A 89 13.60 8.63 3.48
C TRP A 89 14.33 9.78 4.18
N GLU A 90 14.14 9.98 5.49
CA GLU A 90 14.85 11.00 6.25
C GLU A 90 16.39 10.75 6.28
N ASP A 91 16.81 9.49 6.16
CA ASP A 91 18.22 9.06 6.17
C ASP A 91 18.76 8.75 4.78
N THR A 92 17.90 8.68 3.77
CA THR A 92 18.27 8.31 2.40
C THR A 92 19.07 9.43 1.73
N GLU A 93 20.12 9.09 1.03
CA GLU A 93 21.00 10.01 0.31
C GLU A 93 20.86 9.88 -1.20
N PHE A 94 21.22 10.93 -1.94
CA PHE A 94 21.28 10.93 -3.40
C PHE A 94 22.72 11.12 -3.86
N ILE A 95 23.35 10.05 -4.33
CA ILE A 95 24.78 10.02 -4.66
C ILE A 95 24.95 9.57 -6.10
N GLN A 96 25.70 10.35 -6.89
CA GLN A 96 25.99 10.04 -8.31
C GLN A 96 24.75 9.72 -9.14
N GLY A 97 23.66 10.46 -8.93
CA GLY A 97 22.42 10.27 -9.68
C GLY A 97 21.57 9.08 -9.24
N GLN A 98 21.84 8.49 -8.08
CA GLN A 98 21.13 7.34 -7.54
C GLN A 98 20.77 7.52 -6.08
N TRP A 99 19.57 7.04 -5.70
CA TRP A 99 19.16 6.94 -4.32
C TRP A 99 19.94 5.83 -3.59
N LYS A 100 20.53 6.15 -2.46
CA LYS A 100 21.18 5.21 -1.54
C LYS A 100 20.27 5.06 -0.33
N MET A 101 19.44 4.01 -0.37
CA MET A 101 18.47 3.72 0.67
C MET A 101 19.16 3.30 1.96
N ASP A 102 18.88 4.02 3.05
CA ASP A 102 19.19 3.59 4.41
C ASP A 102 17.89 3.16 5.09
N VAL A 103 17.69 1.84 5.20
CA VAL A 103 16.51 1.25 5.82
C VAL A 103 16.73 0.90 7.30
N THR A 104 17.78 1.39 7.93
CA THR A 104 18.11 1.12 9.35
C THR A 104 16.98 1.61 10.26
N ARG A 105 16.46 2.83 10.01
CA ARG A 105 15.29 3.38 10.68
C ARG A 105 14.05 3.30 9.78
N TYR A 106 13.48 2.10 9.69
CA TYR A 106 12.40 1.83 8.75
C TYR A 106 11.01 2.18 9.28
N LYS A 107 10.82 2.14 10.60
CA LYS A 107 9.55 2.43 11.28
C LYS A 107 9.56 3.81 11.90
N LEU A 108 8.41 4.46 12.02
CA LEU A 108 8.30 5.70 12.79
C LEU A 108 8.77 5.53 14.25
N SER A 109 8.59 4.34 14.82
CA SER A 109 9.06 4.03 16.17
C SER A 109 10.59 3.83 16.29
N ASP A 110 11.33 3.80 15.19
CA ASP A 110 12.81 3.80 15.22
C ASP A 110 13.39 5.22 15.44
N PHE A 111 12.51 6.23 15.40
CA PHE A 111 12.79 7.62 15.74
C PHE A 111 12.32 7.93 17.16
N SER A 112 12.79 9.01 17.78
CA SER A 112 12.16 9.48 19.01
C SER A 112 10.70 9.88 18.77
N LYS A 113 9.87 9.80 19.83
CA LYS A 113 8.44 10.16 19.71
C LYS A 113 8.23 11.58 19.15
N VAL A 114 9.09 12.52 19.49
CA VAL A 114 9.06 13.89 18.96
C VAL A 114 9.36 13.92 17.46
N GLN A 115 10.41 13.22 17.04
CA GLN A 115 10.77 13.14 15.61
C GLN A 115 9.69 12.40 14.80
N ALA A 116 9.16 11.28 15.30
CA ALA A 116 8.10 10.53 14.63
C ALA A 116 6.85 11.38 14.37
N ASN A 117 6.42 12.17 15.38
CA ASN A 117 5.30 13.11 15.20
C ASN A 117 5.66 14.24 14.21
N SER A 118 6.89 14.76 14.26
CA SER A 118 7.34 15.80 13.31
C SER A 118 7.36 15.30 11.88
N ILE A 119 7.86 14.09 11.64
CA ILE A 119 7.88 13.43 10.32
C ILE A 119 6.45 13.23 9.81
N ALA A 120 5.59 12.62 10.62
CA ALA A 120 4.21 12.35 10.23
C ALA A 120 3.45 13.64 9.90
N LYS A 121 3.60 14.69 10.69
CA LYS A 121 3.01 16.00 10.44
C LYS A 121 3.56 16.67 9.19
N LYS A 122 4.90 16.69 9.02
CA LYS A 122 5.56 17.23 7.82
C LYS A 122 5.03 16.57 6.54
N TYR A 123 4.92 15.25 6.53
CA TYR A 123 4.46 14.49 5.37
C TYR A 123 2.96 14.71 5.11
N ALA A 124 2.13 14.70 6.15
CA ALA A 124 0.71 14.99 6.00
C ALA A 124 0.46 16.39 5.41
N GLN A 125 1.14 17.40 5.92
CA GLN A 125 1.02 18.78 5.43
C GLN A 125 1.53 18.94 4.00
N LEU A 126 2.65 18.27 3.65
CA LEU A 126 3.14 18.29 2.28
C LEU A 126 2.10 17.71 1.32
N LEU A 127 1.51 16.55 1.66
CA LEU A 127 0.51 15.90 0.82
C LEU A 127 -0.76 16.73 0.68
N LYS A 128 -1.26 17.31 1.78
CA LYS A 128 -2.44 18.21 1.78
C LYS A 128 -2.28 19.42 0.87
N ASN A 129 -1.06 19.93 0.72
CA ASN A 129 -0.78 21.06 -0.16
C ASN A 129 -0.77 20.67 -1.65
N LEU A 130 -0.81 19.39 -1.99
CA LEU A 130 -0.79 18.90 -3.37
C LEU A 130 -2.19 18.61 -3.92
N VAL A 131 -3.16 18.32 -3.06
CA VAL A 131 -4.51 17.86 -3.43
C VAL A 131 -5.58 18.83 -2.98
N ALA A 132 -6.73 18.81 -3.66
CA ALA A 132 -7.88 19.62 -3.28
C ALA A 132 -8.79 18.90 -2.27
N ASN A 133 -8.82 17.56 -2.31
CA ASN A 133 -9.63 16.75 -1.44
C ASN A 133 -8.95 16.51 -0.07
N GLU A 134 -9.75 16.25 0.95
CA GLU A 134 -9.25 15.97 2.30
C GLU A 134 -8.49 14.64 2.35
N ILE A 135 -7.34 14.65 3.05
CA ILE A 135 -6.59 13.44 3.41
C ILE A 135 -7.16 12.91 4.72
N LYS A 136 -7.82 11.76 4.67
CA LYS A 136 -8.46 11.12 5.84
C LYS A 136 -7.81 9.80 6.23
N SER A 137 -7.10 9.15 5.29
CA SER A 137 -6.57 7.82 5.48
C SER A 137 -5.04 7.79 5.52
N PHE A 138 -4.53 6.80 6.25
CA PHE A 138 -3.12 6.51 6.45
C PHE A 138 -2.83 5.03 6.24
N ARG A 139 -1.63 4.73 5.78
CA ARG A 139 -1.04 3.40 5.77
C ARG A 139 0.43 3.47 6.13
N ALA A 140 0.86 2.67 7.10
CA ALA A 140 2.26 2.57 7.50
C ALA A 140 3.06 1.81 6.44
N GLY A 141 4.25 2.31 6.12
CA GLY A 141 5.18 1.64 5.22
C GLY A 141 5.55 0.25 5.73
N GLY A 142 5.48 -0.76 4.86
CA GLY A 142 5.74 -2.16 5.20
C GLY A 142 4.85 -2.72 6.32
N TRP A 143 3.66 -2.12 6.51
CA TRP A 143 2.71 -2.45 7.59
C TRP A 143 3.26 -2.24 9.02
N CYS A 144 4.36 -1.49 9.17
CA CYS A 144 5.06 -1.29 10.43
C CYS A 144 4.41 -0.20 11.29
N ILE A 145 3.12 -0.36 11.60
CA ILE A 145 2.33 0.60 12.37
C ILE A 145 2.59 0.56 13.89
N GLN A 146 3.20 -0.49 14.39
CA GLN A 146 3.38 -0.72 15.82
C GLN A 146 4.71 -0.14 16.35
N PRO A 147 4.68 0.53 17.53
CA PRO A 147 3.50 0.97 18.29
C PRO A 147 2.89 2.25 17.72
N PHE A 148 1.57 2.27 17.56
CA PHE A 148 0.82 3.40 17.00
C PHE A 148 0.89 4.67 17.84
N ASP A 149 1.03 4.52 19.15
CA ASP A 149 1.08 5.65 20.12
C ASP A 149 2.26 6.62 19.84
N PHE A 150 3.26 6.21 19.06
CA PHE A 150 4.40 7.07 18.75
C PHE A 150 4.03 8.28 17.89
N PHE A 151 3.03 8.16 17.02
CA PHE A 151 2.72 9.19 16.02
C PHE A 151 1.23 9.49 15.86
N LYS A 152 0.35 8.81 16.59
CA LYS A 152 -1.10 9.04 16.51
C LYS A 152 -1.52 10.48 16.72
N THR A 153 -0.81 11.22 17.61
CA THR A 153 -1.10 12.62 17.88
C THR A 153 -0.91 13.50 16.64
N ALA A 154 0.10 13.23 15.84
CA ALA A 154 0.32 13.93 14.59
C ALA A 154 -0.80 13.63 13.58
N LEU A 155 -1.18 12.36 13.40
CA LEU A 155 -2.28 11.99 12.50
C LEU A 155 -3.59 12.65 12.92
N LYS A 156 -3.92 12.60 14.22
CA LYS A 156 -5.12 13.25 14.77
C LYS A 156 -5.11 14.76 14.54
N SER A 157 -3.97 15.43 14.80
CA SER A 157 -3.85 16.89 14.57
C SER A 157 -4.04 17.28 13.11
N GLU A 158 -3.84 16.35 12.21
CA GLU A 158 -4.03 16.50 10.77
C GLU A 158 -5.37 15.90 10.28
N SER A 159 -6.31 15.56 11.19
CA SER A 159 -7.62 14.98 10.87
C SER A 159 -7.56 13.70 10.02
N ILE A 160 -6.49 12.91 10.20
CA ILE A 160 -6.30 11.59 9.58
C ILE A 160 -6.70 10.55 10.61
N GLU A 161 -7.86 9.93 10.43
CA GLU A 161 -8.52 9.08 11.42
C GLU A 161 -8.78 7.65 10.92
N ILE A 162 -8.46 7.37 9.65
CA ILE A 162 -8.63 6.05 9.03
C ILE A 162 -7.26 5.42 8.86
N ASP A 163 -7.08 4.19 9.34
CA ASP A 163 -5.90 3.37 9.06
C ASP A 163 -6.27 2.17 8.17
N SER A 164 -5.31 1.71 7.39
CA SER A 164 -5.42 0.48 6.63
C SER A 164 -4.04 -0.20 6.54
N SER A 165 -3.43 -0.40 7.70
CA SER A 165 -2.11 -1.03 7.80
C SER A 165 -2.19 -2.48 8.28
N VAL A 166 -3.29 -2.89 8.93
CA VAL A 166 -3.44 -4.24 9.50
C VAL A 166 -3.95 -5.21 8.43
N PHE A 167 -3.50 -6.44 8.49
CA PHE A 167 -4.13 -7.56 7.79
C PHE A 167 -4.21 -8.79 8.69
N PHE A 168 -5.27 -9.57 8.55
CA PHE A 168 -5.57 -10.67 9.45
C PHE A 168 -4.42 -11.68 9.54
N GLY A 169 -3.96 -11.93 10.77
CA GLY A 169 -2.95 -12.92 11.08
C GLY A 169 -1.55 -12.62 10.54
N GLY A 170 -1.33 -11.39 10.08
CA GLY A 170 -0.03 -10.96 9.57
C GLY A 170 1.02 -10.94 10.67
N LYS A 171 2.22 -11.45 10.36
CA LYS A 171 3.36 -11.41 11.28
C LYS A 171 4.66 -11.40 10.53
N ASN A 172 5.53 -10.48 10.92
CA ASN A 172 6.94 -10.48 10.53
C ASN A 172 7.82 -10.10 11.75
N THR A 173 8.78 -10.96 12.07
CA THR A 173 9.71 -10.75 13.20
C THR A 173 11.09 -10.29 12.75
N GLN A 174 11.32 -10.17 11.43
CA GLN A 174 12.62 -9.80 10.89
C GLN A 174 12.82 -8.29 10.98
N HIS A 175 13.88 -7.87 11.64
CA HIS A 175 14.31 -6.48 11.64
C HIS A 175 14.77 -6.05 10.24
N PRO A 176 14.40 -4.84 9.77
CA PRO A 176 13.65 -3.78 10.47
C PRO A 176 12.12 -3.84 10.25
N TYR A 177 11.58 -4.82 9.52
CA TYR A 177 10.19 -4.89 9.03
C TYR A 177 9.25 -5.61 10.01
N GLN A 178 9.30 -5.28 11.29
CA GLN A 178 8.58 -6.02 12.33
C GLN A 178 7.14 -5.51 12.51
N TYR A 179 6.21 -6.45 12.51
CA TYR A 179 4.81 -6.26 12.91
C TYR A 179 4.21 -7.59 13.40
N ASP A 180 3.19 -7.53 14.25
CA ASP A 180 2.44 -8.70 14.72
C ASP A 180 0.94 -8.40 14.82
N PHE A 181 0.17 -8.95 13.89
CA PHE A 181 -1.28 -8.83 13.80
C PHE A 181 -2.00 -10.16 14.03
N THR A 182 -1.32 -11.14 14.66
CA THR A 182 -1.89 -12.46 14.89
C THR A 182 -3.16 -12.44 15.73
N ASN A 183 -3.31 -11.43 16.59
CA ASN A 183 -4.48 -11.23 17.44
C ASN A 183 -5.47 -10.18 16.92
N SER A 184 -5.36 -9.75 15.66
CA SER A 184 -6.31 -8.80 15.10
C SER A 184 -7.71 -9.42 14.98
N PRO A 185 -8.78 -8.62 15.16
CA PRO A 185 -10.15 -9.08 14.94
C PRO A 185 -10.36 -9.56 13.51
N PHE A 186 -11.11 -10.64 13.31
CA PHE A 186 -11.53 -11.06 11.97
C PHE A 186 -12.87 -10.37 11.63
N GLN A 187 -12.79 -9.06 11.35
CA GLN A 187 -13.91 -8.18 11.03
C GLN A 187 -13.55 -7.27 9.87
N ASP A 188 -14.52 -6.70 9.20
CA ASP A 188 -14.31 -5.80 8.06
C ASP A 188 -13.91 -4.39 8.47
N SER A 189 -14.10 -4.01 9.72
CA SER A 189 -13.62 -2.75 10.31
C SER A 189 -13.77 -2.77 11.83
N TRP A 190 -13.00 -1.94 12.53
CA TRP A 190 -13.15 -1.67 13.97
C TRP A 190 -12.60 -0.32 14.35
N ARG A 191 -13.05 0.21 15.50
CA ARG A 191 -12.44 1.36 16.11
C ARG A 191 -11.26 0.97 16.99
N PHE A 192 -10.28 1.86 17.10
CA PHE A 192 -9.12 1.66 17.95
C PHE A 192 -8.58 2.99 18.50
N SER A 193 -7.74 2.94 19.56
CA SER A 193 -7.14 4.12 20.17
C SER A 193 -5.63 4.02 20.41
N LYS A 194 -5.11 2.86 20.80
CA LYS A 194 -3.70 2.65 21.16
C LYS A 194 -2.93 1.86 20.13
N GLU A 195 -3.51 0.77 19.65
CA GLU A 195 -2.89 -0.15 18.70
C GLU A 195 -3.90 -0.51 17.61
N ALA A 196 -3.54 -0.35 16.35
CA ALA A 196 -4.46 -0.54 15.22
C ALA A 196 -5.02 -1.97 15.11
N HIS A 197 -4.26 -2.97 15.57
CA HIS A 197 -4.70 -4.37 15.59
C HIS A 197 -5.58 -4.75 16.79
N MET A 198 -5.90 -3.81 17.69
CA MET A 198 -6.70 -4.04 18.90
C MET A 198 -7.96 -3.18 18.86
N MET A 199 -9.12 -3.85 18.92
CA MET A 199 -10.41 -3.14 18.93
C MET A 199 -10.62 -2.40 20.23
N ASP A 200 -11.04 -1.14 20.11
CA ASP A 200 -11.51 -0.27 21.16
C ASP A 200 -12.78 0.44 20.67
N PRO A 201 -13.99 0.06 21.14
CA PRO A 201 -15.25 0.68 20.69
C PRO A 201 -15.34 2.20 20.91
N GLN A 202 -14.56 2.73 21.86
CA GLN A 202 -14.47 4.17 22.13
C GLN A 202 -13.29 4.83 21.40
N GLY A 203 -12.59 4.08 20.54
CA GLY A 203 -11.44 4.56 19.80
C GLY A 203 -11.78 5.69 18.84
N GLU A 204 -10.83 6.59 18.66
CA GLU A 204 -10.96 7.76 17.78
C GLU A 204 -10.59 7.46 16.34
N PHE A 205 -9.85 6.36 16.09
CA PHE A 205 -9.42 5.90 14.78
C PHE A 205 -10.26 4.71 14.31
N VAL A 206 -10.32 4.52 13.01
CA VAL A 206 -10.97 3.37 12.37
C VAL A 206 -9.94 2.59 11.57
N GLU A 207 -9.85 1.29 11.83
CA GLU A 207 -9.09 0.36 10.98
C GLU A 207 -10.01 -0.26 9.93
N TYR A 208 -9.59 -0.18 8.67
CA TYR A 208 -10.12 -1.00 7.57
C TYR A 208 -9.04 -2.00 7.16
N PRO A 209 -9.07 -3.22 7.68
CA PRO A 209 -7.99 -4.18 7.47
C PRO A 209 -7.92 -4.65 6.03
N ILE A 210 -6.71 -4.85 5.54
CA ILE A 210 -6.49 -5.49 4.24
C ILE A 210 -6.92 -6.95 4.35
N PHE A 211 -7.80 -7.39 3.48
CA PHE A 211 -8.25 -8.78 3.49
C PHE A 211 -7.09 -9.73 3.22
N SER A 212 -7.00 -10.82 3.98
CA SER A 212 -5.96 -11.82 3.84
C SER A 212 -6.53 -13.21 3.58
N MET A 213 -5.73 -14.03 2.94
CA MET A 213 -6.07 -15.42 2.68
C MET A 213 -4.82 -16.30 2.65
N TYR A 214 -5.03 -17.59 2.87
CA TYR A 214 -3.96 -18.57 2.73
C TYR A 214 -3.68 -18.86 1.24
N TYR A 215 -2.42 -18.75 0.86
CA TYR A 215 -1.90 -19.13 -0.46
C TYR A 215 -1.13 -20.45 -0.34
N SER A 216 -1.56 -21.45 -1.10
CA SER A 216 -0.99 -22.81 -1.04
C SER A 216 0.40 -22.87 -1.68
N PRO A 217 1.20 -23.91 -1.38
CA PRO A 217 2.46 -24.16 -2.06
C PRO A 217 2.34 -24.20 -3.60
N ILE A 218 1.27 -24.81 -4.11
CA ILE A 218 1.00 -24.89 -5.57
C ILE A 218 0.85 -23.48 -6.18
N PHE A 219 0.27 -22.53 -5.45
CA PHE A 219 0.19 -21.14 -5.91
C PHE A 219 1.58 -20.55 -6.10
N PHE A 220 2.49 -20.73 -5.14
CA PHE A 220 3.85 -20.22 -5.23
C PHE A 220 4.68 -20.93 -6.30
N TRP A 221 4.50 -22.22 -6.50
CA TRP A 221 5.11 -22.95 -7.62
C TRP A 221 4.71 -22.33 -8.96
N LYS A 222 3.40 -22.06 -9.16
CA LYS A 222 2.91 -21.39 -10.37
C LYS A 222 3.48 -19.99 -10.52
N LEU A 223 3.50 -19.18 -9.46
CA LEU A 223 4.05 -17.83 -9.46
C LEU A 223 5.50 -17.81 -9.93
N PHE A 224 6.35 -18.67 -9.34
CA PHE A 224 7.77 -18.72 -9.69
C PHE A 224 8.03 -19.31 -11.09
N LEU A 225 7.24 -20.28 -11.51
CA LEU A 225 7.35 -20.87 -12.85
C LEU A 225 6.96 -19.85 -13.93
N LEU A 226 5.80 -19.23 -13.80
CA LEU A 226 5.27 -18.28 -14.77
C LEU A 226 6.20 -17.06 -14.94
N GLY A 227 6.79 -16.56 -13.86
CA GLY A 227 7.78 -15.49 -13.94
C GLY A 227 9.02 -15.84 -14.78
N ARG A 228 9.33 -17.15 -14.93
CA ARG A 228 10.46 -17.63 -15.76
C ARG A 228 10.06 -17.98 -17.20
N VAL A 229 8.93 -18.67 -17.37
CA VAL A 229 8.53 -19.19 -18.69
C VAL A 229 7.76 -18.16 -19.51
N ASN A 230 7.10 -17.18 -18.87
CA ASN A 230 6.40 -16.09 -19.54
C ASN A 230 6.73 -14.74 -18.88
N PRO A 231 7.98 -14.28 -18.96
CA PRO A 231 8.38 -13.02 -18.34
C PRO A 231 7.68 -11.79 -18.94
N LYS A 232 7.23 -11.85 -20.19
CA LYS A 232 6.51 -10.75 -20.84
C LYS A 232 5.25 -10.34 -20.07
N ASP A 233 4.53 -11.32 -19.52
CA ASP A 233 3.28 -11.07 -18.80
C ASP A 233 3.46 -11.04 -17.29
N HIS A 234 4.48 -11.72 -16.75
CA HIS A 234 4.62 -11.95 -15.30
C HIS A 234 5.79 -11.23 -14.63
N LYS A 235 6.67 -10.53 -15.39
CA LYS A 235 7.64 -9.61 -14.75
C LYS A 235 6.96 -8.31 -14.38
N PRO A 236 7.33 -7.70 -13.23
CA PRO A 236 6.87 -6.37 -12.88
C PRO A 236 7.19 -5.33 -13.95
N ILE A 237 6.30 -4.35 -14.11
CA ILE A 237 6.53 -3.16 -14.94
C ILE A 237 7.62 -2.31 -14.29
N GLY A 238 7.59 -2.21 -12.97
CA GLY A 238 8.64 -1.55 -12.19
C GLY A 238 9.99 -2.22 -12.36
N ASN A 239 11.02 -1.42 -12.58
CA ASN A 239 12.36 -1.84 -12.92
C ASN A 239 13.37 -1.72 -11.77
N GLY A 240 12.89 -1.57 -10.53
CA GLY A 240 13.71 -1.61 -9.33
C GLY A 240 13.79 -3.01 -8.71
N LEU A 241 14.50 -3.09 -7.60
CA LEU A 241 14.65 -4.31 -6.80
C LEU A 241 14.04 -4.11 -5.40
N PRO A 242 13.26 -5.06 -4.89
CA PRO A 242 12.75 -4.98 -3.53
C PRO A 242 13.89 -5.03 -2.50
N ALA A 243 13.67 -4.44 -1.33
CA ALA A 243 14.57 -4.61 -0.21
C ALA A 243 14.71 -6.10 0.16
N GLU A 244 15.88 -6.48 0.62
CA GLU A 244 16.12 -7.85 1.09
C GLU A 244 15.37 -8.05 2.41
N GLY A 245 14.54 -9.08 2.47
CA GLY A 245 13.75 -9.44 3.65
C GLY A 245 12.45 -10.16 3.25
N GLY A 246 12.00 -11.05 4.09
CA GLY A 246 10.81 -11.87 3.86
C GLY A 246 11.17 -13.34 3.73
N GLY A 247 10.25 -14.23 4.15
CA GLY A 247 10.46 -15.65 4.34
C GLY A 247 11.18 -16.40 3.23
N THR A 248 11.77 -17.52 3.54
CA THR A 248 12.53 -18.32 2.59
C THR A 248 11.60 -18.86 1.49
N LYS A 249 12.08 -18.86 0.24
CA LYS A 249 11.35 -19.51 -0.88
C LYS A 249 10.95 -20.94 -0.55
N TYR A 250 11.75 -21.62 0.26
CA TYR A 250 11.49 -22.97 0.72
C TYR A 250 10.18 -23.08 1.50
N GLU A 251 9.93 -22.15 2.46
CA GLU A 251 8.67 -22.15 3.24
C GLU A 251 7.46 -21.92 2.34
N LEU A 252 7.54 -20.97 1.41
CA LEU A 252 6.45 -20.69 0.46
C LEU A 252 6.13 -21.91 -0.41
N LEU A 253 7.16 -22.63 -0.89
CA LEU A 253 7.01 -23.79 -1.79
C LEU A 253 6.58 -25.07 -1.08
N THR A 254 6.75 -25.16 0.25
CA THR A 254 6.43 -26.37 1.02
C THR A 254 5.21 -26.22 1.92
N ARG A 255 5.02 -25.04 2.53
CA ARG A 255 3.95 -24.80 3.52
C ARG A 255 2.90 -23.82 3.07
N GLY A 256 3.20 -22.98 2.05
CA GLY A 256 2.36 -21.84 1.73
C GLY A 256 2.42 -20.77 2.81
N LYS A 257 1.57 -19.73 2.68
CA LYS A 257 1.57 -18.63 3.65
C LYS A 257 0.22 -17.90 3.66
N LEU A 258 -0.16 -17.38 4.83
CA LEU A 258 -1.23 -16.39 4.97
C LEU A 258 -0.66 -15.03 4.60
N LEU A 259 -1.25 -14.36 3.61
CA LEU A 259 -0.82 -13.05 3.11
C LEU A 259 -2.05 -12.20 2.77
N CYS A 260 -1.86 -10.89 2.71
CA CYS A 260 -2.88 -9.98 2.22
C CYS A 260 -3.24 -10.29 0.75
N VAL A 261 -4.50 -10.02 0.40
CA VAL A 261 -4.98 -10.14 -0.98
C VAL A 261 -4.44 -8.96 -1.77
N SER A 262 -3.60 -9.29 -2.74
CA SER A 262 -2.88 -8.29 -3.53
C SER A 262 -3.29 -8.32 -5.01
N MET A 263 -3.32 -7.12 -5.59
CA MET A 263 -3.48 -6.90 -7.02
C MET A 263 -2.16 -7.02 -7.80
N ASP A 264 -1.06 -7.38 -7.14
CA ASP A 264 0.28 -7.48 -7.70
C ASP A 264 0.49 -8.79 -8.47
N GLY A 265 1.13 -8.72 -9.61
CA GLY A 265 1.61 -9.88 -10.35
C GLY A 265 0.61 -11.04 -10.40
N PHE A 266 1.07 -12.25 -10.08
CA PHE A 266 0.23 -13.46 -10.11
C PHE A 266 -0.81 -13.50 -8.98
N PHE A 267 -0.64 -12.70 -7.90
CA PHE A 267 -1.63 -12.59 -6.81
C PHE A 267 -2.99 -12.11 -7.32
N ALA A 268 -3.04 -11.26 -8.33
CA ALA A 268 -4.28 -10.78 -8.96
C ALA A 268 -5.19 -11.91 -9.47
N SER A 269 -4.66 -13.13 -9.70
CA SER A 269 -5.46 -14.32 -10.04
C SER A 269 -6.42 -14.76 -8.95
N LYS A 270 -6.30 -14.19 -7.73
CA LYS A 270 -7.09 -14.60 -6.56
C LYS A 270 -8.15 -13.59 -6.13
N LEU A 271 -8.28 -12.45 -6.81
CA LEU A 271 -9.23 -11.39 -6.45
C LEU A 271 -10.68 -11.92 -6.38
N GLU A 272 -11.12 -12.67 -7.37
CA GLU A 272 -12.47 -13.26 -7.37
C GLU A 272 -12.66 -14.25 -6.22
N CYS A 273 -11.68 -15.12 -5.98
CA CYS A 273 -11.71 -16.06 -4.86
C CYS A 273 -11.78 -15.34 -3.51
N ALA A 274 -11.06 -14.23 -3.36
CA ALA A 274 -11.08 -13.41 -2.15
C ALA A 274 -12.44 -12.74 -1.94
N LEU A 275 -13.04 -12.18 -3.00
CA LEU A 275 -14.37 -11.59 -2.95
C LEU A 275 -15.43 -12.61 -2.51
N GLN A 276 -15.41 -13.83 -3.09
CA GLN A 276 -16.36 -14.88 -2.72
C GLN A 276 -16.16 -15.36 -1.27
N LYS A 277 -14.91 -15.42 -0.78
CA LYS A 277 -14.63 -15.72 0.63
C LYS A 277 -15.16 -14.63 1.55
N ALA A 278 -14.93 -13.36 1.24
CA ALA A 278 -15.45 -12.25 2.03
C ALA A 278 -17.00 -12.27 2.10
N LYS A 279 -17.66 -12.49 0.96
CA LYS A 279 -19.14 -12.67 0.90
C LYS A 279 -19.60 -13.82 1.80
N LYS A 280 -18.89 -14.96 1.79
CA LYS A 280 -19.21 -16.12 2.66
C LYS A 280 -19.07 -15.82 4.15
N HIS A 281 -18.19 -14.90 4.52
CA HIS A 281 -18.01 -14.45 5.90
C HIS A 281 -18.87 -13.23 6.25
N ASN A 282 -19.82 -12.84 5.38
CA ASN A 282 -20.72 -11.69 5.55
C ASN A 282 -19.99 -10.36 5.75
N PHE A 283 -18.84 -10.18 5.12
CA PHE A 283 -18.14 -8.90 5.11
C PHE A 283 -18.93 -7.90 4.26
N GLU A 284 -19.20 -6.74 4.81
CA GLU A 284 -19.87 -5.64 4.10
C GLU A 284 -18.86 -4.69 3.46
N LYS A 285 -17.65 -4.64 4.00
CA LYS A 285 -16.53 -3.81 3.55
C LYS A 285 -15.31 -4.68 3.27
N LEU A 286 -14.56 -4.33 2.24
CA LEU A 286 -13.42 -5.13 1.81
C LEU A 286 -12.30 -4.22 1.30
N VAL A 287 -11.07 -4.51 1.67
CA VAL A 287 -9.89 -3.78 1.20
C VAL A 287 -8.92 -4.74 0.53
N PHE A 288 -8.54 -4.43 -0.72
CA PHE A 288 -7.45 -5.08 -1.43
C PHE A 288 -6.28 -4.12 -1.57
N ILE A 289 -5.06 -4.64 -1.53
CA ILE A 289 -3.83 -3.86 -1.69
C ILE A 289 -3.19 -4.14 -3.04
N GLY A 290 -2.48 -3.19 -3.58
CA GLY A 290 -1.58 -3.33 -4.71
C GLY A 290 -0.48 -2.29 -4.68
N HIS A 291 0.55 -2.54 -5.47
CA HIS A 291 1.67 -1.62 -5.65
C HIS A 291 1.87 -1.38 -7.15
N PRO A 292 1.74 -0.16 -7.66
CA PRO A 292 1.98 0.12 -9.06
C PRO A 292 3.29 -0.48 -9.57
N LYS A 293 4.37 -0.36 -8.80
CA LYS A 293 5.69 -0.92 -9.12
C LYS A 293 5.70 -2.44 -9.30
N ALA A 294 4.79 -3.16 -8.63
CA ALA A 294 4.70 -4.62 -8.69
C ALA A 294 3.63 -5.12 -9.68
N CYS A 295 2.93 -4.21 -10.36
CA CYS A 295 2.02 -4.57 -11.44
C CYS A 295 2.76 -5.23 -12.60
N THR A 296 2.10 -6.19 -13.23
CA THR A 296 2.54 -6.89 -14.44
C THR A 296 1.46 -6.77 -15.51
N ASN A 297 1.77 -7.09 -16.78
CA ASN A 297 0.74 -7.15 -17.82
C ASN A 297 -0.38 -8.12 -17.42
N TYR A 298 -0.02 -9.23 -16.79
CA TYR A 298 -0.97 -10.21 -16.29
C TYR A 298 -1.87 -9.63 -15.20
N SER A 299 -1.30 -8.95 -14.18
CA SER A 299 -2.11 -8.41 -13.09
C SER A 299 -3.04 -7.30 -13.53
N ILE A 300 -2.60 -6.41 -14.42
CA ILE A 300 -3.45 -5.37 -15.00
C ILE A 300 -4.63 -5.98 -15.75
N LYS A 301 -4.39 -7.01 -16.58
CA LYS A 301 -5.47 -7.74 -17.25
C LYS A 301 -6.42 -8.40 -16.25
N LYS A 302 -5.90 -9.02 -15.18
CA LYS A 302 -6.73 -9.67 -14.16
C LYS A 302 -7.54 -8.66 -13.33
N LEU A 303 -6.97 -7.50 -13.04
CA LEU A 303 -7.67 -6.40 -12.41
C LEU A 303 -8.84 -5.93 -13.29
N GLU A 304 -8.60 -5.69 -14.58
CA GLU A 304 -9.64 -5.27 -15.51
C GLU A 304 -10.76 -6.32 -15.64
N GLU A 305 -10.41 -7.59 -15.78
CA GLU A 305 -11.40 -8.70 -15.82
C GLU A 305 -12.22 -8.76 -14.53
N PHE A 306 -11.59 -8.52 -13.36
CA PHE A 306 -12.26 -8.50 -12.06
C PHE A 306 -13.23 -7.32 -11.93
N VAL A 307 -12.78 -6.11 -12.26
CA VAL A 307 -13.60 -4.90 -12.21
C VAL A 307 -14.76 -5.01 -13.21
N ALA A 308 -14.50 -5.40 -14.46
CA ALA A 308 -15.52 -5.57 -15.50
C ALA A 308 -16.64 -6.52 -15.09
N ARG A 309 -16.30 -7.58 -14.36
CA ARG A 309 -17.27 -8.58 -13.88
C ARG A 309 -18.11 -8.08 -12.71
N ASN A 310 -17.50 -7.31 -11.81
CA ASN A 310 -18.09 -7.03 -10.51
C ASN A 310 -18.62 -5.59 -10.34
N HIS A 311 -18.30 -4.63 -11.21
CA HIS A 311 -18.63 -3.20 -11.02
C HIS A 311 -20.12 -2.87 -10.93
N LYS A 312 -21.01 -3.78 -11.35
CA LYS A 312 -22.48 -3.61 -11.25
C LYS A 312 -23.06 -4.15 -9.93
N GLU A 313 -22.36 -5.06 -9.26
CA GLU A 313 -22.84 -5.75 -8.06
C GLU A 313 -22.09 -5.33 -6.80
N VAL A 314 -20.87 -4.88 -6.94
CA VAL A 314 -19.98 -4.43 -5.87
C VAL A 314 -19.76 -2.95 -6.05
N GLU A 315 -19.96 -2.19 -4.98
CA GLU A 315 -19.64 -0.76 -4.94
C GLU A 315 -18.14 -0.58 -4.75
N PHE A 316 -17.45 -0.15 -5.79
CA PHE A 316 -16.04 0.20 -5.72
C PHE A 316 -15.89 1.64 -5.22
N SER A 317 -15.52 1.79 -3.95
CA SER A 317 -15.47 3.07 -3.24
C SER A 317 -14.04 3.44 -2.85
N CYS A 318 -13.79 4.73 -2.62
CA CYS A 318 -12.60 5.13 -1.87
C CYS A 318 -12.65 4.57 -0.43
N LEU A 319 -11.50 4.41 0.20
CA LEU A 319 -11.41 3.89 1.55
C LEU A 319 -12.17 4.78 2.55
N LYS A 320 -12.05 6.11 2.41
CA LYS A 320 -12.77 7.08 3.24
C LYS A 320 -14.31 6.99 3.13
N ASP A 321 -14.83 6.39 2.07
CA ASP A 321 -16.27 6.27 1.80
C ASP A 321 -16.83 4.88 2.19
N LEU A 322 -16.04 4.07 2.88
CA LEU A 322 -16.49 2.76 3.39
C LEU A 322 -17.41 2.85 4.64
N PHE A 323 -17.62 4.04 5.17
CA PHE A 323 -18.53 4.25 6.31
C PHE A 323 -19.96 3.78 6.02
#